data_0b2ed10fedc6539ec98855ea5475b13a
#
_entry.id   0b2ed10fedc6539ec98855ea5475b13a
#
_cell.length_a   1.000
_cell.length_b   1.000
_cell.length_c   1.000
_cell.angle_alpha   90.00
_cell.angle_beta   90.00
_cell.angle_gamma   90.00
#
_symmetry.space_group_name_H-M   'P 1'
#
loop_
_entity.id
_entity.type
_entity.pdbx_description
1 polymer ?
#
loop_
_entity_poly.entity_id
_entity_poly.type
_entity_poly.pdbx_seq_one_letter_code
_entity_poly.pdbx_strand_id
1 'polypeptide(L)'
;EALWSNGPQWSMMPELKSELDTCDGFVVIAPEWHGMVPAALKNFFLLWAATGELSHKPALPCAISAGEGGAYVISELRMSSYKNNRLCWLPEQLIARQVKSICNDDTALNDPSLHDTFATRSRYALDLLLAYANALTSVRDSGLIDHDTFMNGM
;
A
#
# COMPACT_ATOMS: atom_id res chain seq x y z
N GLU A 1 -16.64 8.26 -15.08
CA GLU A 1 -17.82 8.99 -14.54
C GLU A 1 -18.21 8.48 -13.16
N ALA A 2 -18.30 7.14 -12.95
CA ALA A 2 -18.67 6.57 -11.65
C ALA A 2 -17.68 6.91 -10.52
N LEU A 3 -16.40 7.04 -10.77
CA LEU A 3 -15.38 7.40 -9.77
C LEU A 3 -15.51 8.83 -9.24
N TRP A 4 -16.21 9.69 -9.97
CA TRP A 4 -16.31 11.12 -9.68
C TRP A 4 -17.76 11.55 -9.36
N SER A 5 -18.69 10.59 -9.26
CA SER A 5 -20.08 10.86 -8.94
C SER A 5 -20.37 10.66 -7.44
N ASN A 6 -21.29 11.47 -6.90
CA ASN A 6 -21.76 11.32 -5.51
C ASN A 6 -22.95 10.35 -5.43
N GLY A 7 -22.90 9.24 -6.16
CA GLY A 7 -23.97 8.25 -6.16
C GLY A 7 -24.03 7.41 -4.88
N PRO A 8 -25.15 6.68 -4.66
CA PRO A 8 -25.33 5.85 -3.44
C PRO A 8 -24.28 4.75 -3.27
N GLN A 9 -23.59 4.33 -4.35
CA GLN A 9 -22.48 3.39 -4.32
C GLN A 9 -21.27 3.90 -3.49
N TRP A 10 -21.20 5.20 -3.22
CA TRP A 10 -20.13 5.84 -2.46
C TRP A 10 -20.51 6.16 -1.01
N SER A 11 -21.65 5.64 -0.52
CA SER A 11 -22.11 5.89 0.85
C SER A 11 -21.12 5.47 1.95
N MET A 12 -20.21 4.54 1.66
CA MET A 12 -19.15 4.10 2.57
C MET A 12 -17.91 5.02 2.60
N MET A 13 -17.82 5.98 1.68
CA MET A 13 -16.61 6.82 1.57
C MET A 13 -16.29 7.63 2.82
N PRO A 14 -17.26 8.23 3.55
CA PRO A 14 -16.96 8.95 4.79
C PRO A 14 -16.35 8.06 5.88
N GLU A 15 -16.79 6.81 5.99
CA GLU A 15 -16.25 5.84 6.95
C GLU A 15 -14.83 5.46 6.57
N LEU A 16 -14.60 5.08 5.31
CA LEU A 16 -13.26 4.77 4.80
C LEU A 16 -12.30 5.95 4.95
N LYS A 17 -12.77 7.16 4.69
CA LYS A 17 -11.97 8.37 4.91
C LYS A 17 -11.53 8.48 6.36
N SER A 18 -12.45 8.32 7.29
CA SER A 18 -12.17 8.38 8.72
C SER A 18 -11.13 7.33 9.14
N GLU A 19 -11.24 6.10 8.63
CA GLU A 19 -10.27 5.04 8.89
C GLU A 19 -8.88 5.40 8.34
N LEU A 20 -8.80 5.86 7.09
CA LEU A 20 -7.54 6.26 6.47
C LEU A 20 -6.88 7.44 7.19
N ASP A 21 -7.66 8.40 7.66
CA ASP A 21 -7.18 9.57 8.42
C ASP A 21 -6.48 9.13 9.73
N THR A 22 -6.99 8.10 10.39
CA THR A 22 -6.44 7.60 11.66
C THR A 22 -5.18 6.73 11.49
N CYS A 23 -4.87 6.28 10.27
CA CYS A 23 -3.68 5.46 10.00
C CYS A 23 -2.43 6.32 9.88
N ASP A 24 -1.32 5.90 10.48
CA ASP A 24 0.00 6.53 10.34
C ASP A 24 0.87 5.90 9.24
N GLY A 25 0.45 4.80 8.67
CA GLY A 25 1.13 4.09 7.59
C GLY A 25 0.31 2.92 7.06
N PHE A 26 0.75 2.34 5.95
CA PHE A 26 -0.02 1.33 5.23
C PHE A 26 0.85 0.13 4.82
N VAL A 27 0.25 -1.05 4.85
CA VAL A 27 0.74 -2.21 4.09
C VAL A 27 -0.16 -2.39 2.88
N VAL A 28 0.39 -2.22 1.69
CA VAL A 28 -0.36 -2.34 0.44
C VAL A 28 -0.11 -3.71 -0.16
N ILE A 29 -1.10 -4.58 -0.05
CA ILE A 29 -1.04 -5.97 -0.52
C ILE A 29 -1.69 -6.07 -1.89
N ALA A 30 -0.92 -6.49 -2.90
CA ALA A 30 -1.36 -6.58 -4.28
C ALA A 30 -1.08 -7.98 -4.87
N PRO A 31 -2.12 -8.76 -5.19
CA PRO A 31 -1.92 -9.99 -5.94
C PRO A 31 -1.49 -9.68 -7.37
N GLU A 32 -0.57 -10.49 -7.89
CA GLU A 32 -0.13 -10.37 -9.27
C GLU A 32 -1.14 -11.02 -10.23
N TRP A 33 -1.71 -10.23 -11.11
CA TRP A 33 -2.57 -10.71 -12.20
C TRP A 33 -1.90 -10.43 -13.54
N HIS A 34 -1.38 -11.46 -14.20
CA HIS A 34 -0.63 -11.33 -15.45
C HIS A 34 0.52 -10.30 -15.37
N GLY A 35 1.23 -10.26 -14.24
CA GLY A 35 2.31 -9.29 -14.00
C GLY A 35 1.84 -7.87 -13.63
N MET A 36 0.54 -7.65 -13.43
CA MET A 36 -0.03 -6.32 -13.21
C MET A 36 -0.60 -6.16 -11.80
N VAL A 37 -0.64 -4.91 -11.34
CA VAL A 37 -1.44 -4.49 -10.19
C VAL A 37 -2.93 -4.59 -10.56
N PRO A 38 -3.78 -5.19 -9.69
CA PRO A 38 -5.22 -5.28 -9.95
C PRO A 38 -5.87 -3.92 -10.16
N ALA A 39 -6.83 -3.85 -11.10
CA ALA A 39 -7.54 -2.61 -11.42
C ALA A 39 -8.26 -2.01 -10.20
N ALA A 40 -8.80 -2.84 -9.30
CA ALA A 40 -9.45 -2.38 -8.08
C ALA A 40 -8.50 -1.58 -7.17
N LEU A 41 -7.24 -2.01 -7.03
CA LEU A 41 -6.24 -1.28 -6.25
C LEU A 41 -5.84 0.03 -6.95
N LYS A 42 -5.74 0.04 -8.28
CA LYS A 42 -5.52 1.28 -9.04
C LYS A 42 -6.69 2.27 -8.85
N ASN A 43 -7.91 1.78 -8.88
CA ASN A 43 -9.09 2.60 -8.59
C ASN A 43 -9.07 3.16 -7.16
N PHE A 44 -8.63 2.37 -6.17
CA PHE A 44 -8.44 2.86 -4.81
C PHE A 44 -7.51 4.08 -4.78
N PHE A 45 -6.34 4.01 -5.42
CA PHE A 45 -5.43 5.16 -5.48
C PHE A 45 -6.01 6.37 -6.21
N LEU A 46 -6.86 6.16 -7.22
CA LEU A 46 -7.56 7.25 -7.92
C LEU A 46 -8.60 7.92 -7.03
N LEU A 47 -9.33 7.16 -6.21
CA LEU A 47 -10.31 7.71 -5.27
C LEU A 47 -9.67 8.65 -4.25
N TRP A 48 -8.47 8.33 -3.78
CA TRP A 48 -7.73 9.08 -2.77
C TRP A 48 -6.61 9.96 -3.35
N ALA A 49 -6.70 10.30 -4.63
CA ALA A 49 -5.62 10.98 -5.34
C ALA A 49 -5.37 12.43 -4.88
N ALA A 50 -6.37 13.15 -4.39
CA ALA A 50 -6.26 14.57 -4.07
C ALA A 50 -6.89 14.96 -2.72
N THR A 51 -7.21 14.00 -1.89
CA THR A 51 -7.99 14.20 -0.67
C THR A 51 -7.14 14.30 0.60
N GLY A 52 -5.88 13.89 0.54
CA GLY A 52 -4.90 14.08 1.62
C GLY A 52 -4.75 12.91 2.59
N GLU A 53 -5.68 11.96 2.65
CA GLU A 53 -5.69 10.86 3.63
C GLU A 53 -4.46 9.96 3.57
N LEU A 54 -3.87 9.80 2.39
CA LEU A 54 -2.66 9.00 2.19
C LEU A 54 -1.37 9.85 2.23
N SER A 55 -1.52 11.17 2.29
CA SER A 55 -0.43 12.12 2.06
C SER A 55 0.65 12.04 3.13
N HIS A 56 1.90 11.90 2.67
CA HIS A 56 3.10 11.83 3.51
C HIS A 56 3.05 10.74 4.59
N LYS A 57 2.26 9.69 4.35
CA LYS A 57 2.25 8.48 5.17
C LYS A 57 3.08 7.40 4.49
N PRO A 58 3.89 6.61 5.24
CA PRO A 58 4.71 5.56 4.67
C PRO A 58 3.85 4.37 4.24
N ALA A 59 4.26 3.69 3.17
CA ALA A 59 3.62 2.47 2.71
C ALA A 59 4.62 1.38 2.36
N LEU A 60 4.40 0.19 2.89
CA LEU A 60 5.16 -1.02 2.57
C LEU A 60 4.44 -1.75 1.43
N PRO A 61 5.02 -1.84 0.22
CA PRO A 61 4.43 -2.62 -0.86
C PRO A 61 4.68 -4.11 -0.65
N CYS A 62 3.62 -4.91 -0.77
CA CYS A 62 3.64 -6.37 -0.66
C CYS A 62 2.96 -6.98 -1.89
N ALA A 63 3.73 -7.65 -2.75
CA ALA A 63 3.18 -8.40 -3.86
C ALA A 63 2.92 -9.86 -3.48
N ILE A 64 1.83 -10.43 -3.99
CA ILE A 64 1.51 -11.86 -3.83
C ILE A 64 1.57 -12.53 -5.20
N SER A 65 2.34 -13.60 -5.32
CA SER A 65 2.41 -14.42 -6.53
C SER A 65 2.21 -15.91 -6.22
N ALA A 66 1.44 -16.58 -7.08
CA ALA A 66 1.29 -18.03 -7.00
C ALA A 66 2.57 -18.79 -7.41
N GLY A 67 3.43 -18.14 -8.18
CA GLY A 67 4.73 -18.66 -8.63
C GLY A 67 5.89 -17.78 -8.17
N GLU A 68 6.80 -17.47 -9.10
CA GLU A 68 8.05 -16.74 -8.87
C GLU A 68 7.95 -15.23 -9.20
N GLY A 69 6.77 -14.73 -9.54
CA GLY A 69 6.55 -13.36 -9.95
C GLY A 69 6.58 -12.33 -8.80
N GLY A 70 5.81 -11.25 -8.94
CA GLY A 70 5.61 -10.18 -7.96
C GLY A 70 6.49 -8.96 -8.18
N ALA A 71 7.62 -9.06 -8.87
CA ALA A 71 8.52 -7.94 -9.08
C ALA A 71 7.91 -6.82 -9.93
N TYR A 72 7.13 -7.17 -10.96
CA TYR A 72 6.46 -6.19 -11.80
C TYR A 72 5.39 -5.40 -11.04
N VAL A 73 4.65 -6.07 -10.14
CA VAL A 73 3.67 -5.43 -9.26
C VAL A 73 4.33 -4.37 -8.38
N ILE A 74 5.46 -4.70 -7.74
CA ILE A 74 6.23 -3.75 -6.94
C ILE A 74 6.70 -2.56 -7.78
N SER A 75 7.23 -2.83 -8.98
CA SER A 75 7.70 -1.79 -9.89
C SER A 75 6.56 -0.87 -10.32
N GLU A 76 5.40 -1.41 -10.67
CA GLU A 76 4.22 -0.64 -11.07
C GLU A 76 3.70 0.25 -9.93
N LEU A 77 3.62 -0.26 -8.70
CA LEU A 77 3.23 0.53 -7.53
C LEU A 77 4.19 1.70 -7.31
N ARG A 78 5.50 1.46 -7.37
CA ARG A 78 6.52 2.50 -7.15
C ARG A 78 6.56 3.54 -8.26
N MET A 79 6.22 3.17 -9.50
CA MET A 79 6.28 4.07 -10.65
C MET A 79 5.14 5.09 -10.71
N SER A 80 3.93 4.73 -10.26
CA SER A 80 2.74 5.48 -10.69
C SER A 80 1.75 5.83 -9.59
N SER A 81 1.72 5.13 -8.48
CA SER A 81 0.60 5.19 -7.55
C SER A 81 0.70 6.27 -6.47
N TYR A 82 1.78 7.02 -6.39
CA TYR A 82 2.06 7.99 -5.32
C TYR A 82 1.93 9.46 -5.72
N LYS A 83 1.90 9.78 -7.00
CA LYS A 83 2.08 11.13 -7.52
C LYS A 83 1.15 12.16 -6.86
N ASN A 84 -0.16 11.95 -6.91
CA ASN A 84 -1.12 12.93 -6.41
C ASN A 84 -1.51 12.69 -4.93
N ASN A 85 -1.62 11.43 -4.52
CA ASN A 85 -1.94 11.11 -3.13
C ASN A 85 -0.76 11.27 -2.17
N ARG A 86 0.47 11.46 -2.71
CA ARG A 86 1.72 11.71 -1.95
C ARG A 86 2.08 10.63 -0.94
N LEU A 87 1.67 9.39 -1.20
CA LEU A 87 2.06 8.23 -0.42
C LEU A 87 3.58 8.03 -0.49
N CYS A 88 4.23 7.72 0.62
CA CYS A 88 5.67 7.53 0.70
C CYS A 88 6.03 6.04 0.66
N TRP A 89 6.33 5.48 -0.51
CA TRP A 89 6.78 4.10 -0.62
C TRP A 89 8.09 3.88 0.12
N LEU A 90 8.11 2.89 1.03
CA LEU A 90 9.34 2.45 1.67
C LEU A 90 10.33 1.90 0.64
N PRO A 91 11.66 2.02 0.89
CA PRO A 91 12.67 1.31 0.10
C PRO A 91 12.55 -0.20 0.22
N GLU A 92 12.06 -0.72 1.36
CA GLU A 92 11.76 -2.13 1.57
C GLU A 92 10.49 -2.56 0.84
N GLN A 93 10.42 -3.86 0.56
CA GLN A 93 9.27 -4.49 -0.08
C GLN A 93 9.15 -5.95 0.33
N LEU A 94 7.94 -6.48 0.23
CA LEU A 94 7.67 -7.90 0.40
C LEU A 94 7.18 -8.50 -0.92
N ILE A 95 7.63 -9.72 -1.22
CA ILE A 95 7.09 -10.53 -2.32
C ILE A 95 6.82 -11.92 -1.77
N ALA A 96 5.55 -12.23 -1.56
CA ALA A 96 5.07 -13.53 -1.17
C ALA A 96 4.99 -14.43 -2.41
N ARG A 97 6.09 -15.13 -2.72
CA ARG A 97 6.15 -16.10 -3.81
C ARG A 97 5.66 -17.47 -3.36
N GLN A 98 5.21 -18.28 -4.31
CA GLN A 98 4.68 -19.62 -4.03
C GLN A 98 3.66 -19.57 -2.88
N VAL A 99 2.76 -18.60 -2.92
CA VAL A 99 1.90 -18.22 -1.77
C VAL A 99 1.08 -19.39 -1.20
N LYS A 100 0.84 -20.44 -1.99
CA LYS A 100 0.17 -21.67 -1.54
C LYS A 100 1.01 -22.49 -0.54
N SER A 101 2.32 -22.22 -0.48
CA SER A 101 3.28 -22.94 0.37
C SER A 101 3.81 -22.09 1.53
N ILE A 102 3.19 -20.93 1.79
CA ILE A 102 3.57 -20.05 2.92
C ILE A 102 2.32 -19.46 3.58
N CYS A 103 2.42 -19.12 4.85
CA CYS A 103 1.39 -18.39 5.61
C CYS A 103 0.00 -19.07 5.61
N ASN A 104 -0.06 -20.40 5.48
CA ASN A 104 -1.30 -21.14 5.67
C ASN A 104 -1.56 -21.38 7.15
N ASP A 105 -2.82 -21.32 7.57
CA ASP A 105 -3.25 -21.66 8.92
C ASP A 105 -2.92 -23.12 9.26
N ASP A 106 -3.13 -24.03 8.30
CA ASP A 106 -2.61 -25.40 8.39
C ASP A 106 -1.10 -25.38 8.07
N THR A 107 -0.31 -25.44 9.12
CA THR A 107 1.17 -25.37 9.01
C THR A 107 1.78 -26.51 8.19
N ALA A 108 1.08 -27.64 8.04
CA ALA A 108 1.54 -28.75 7.20
C ALA A 108 1.58 -28.41 5.71
N LEU A 109 0.86 -27.37 5.29
CA LEU A 109 0.86 -26.86 3.91
C LEU A 109 2.01 -25.89 3.63
N ASN A 110 2.73 -25.46 4.65
CA ASN A 110 3.86 -24.53 4.50
C ASN A 110 5.15 -25.27 4.21
N ASP A 111 5.91 -24.80 3.23
CA ASP A 111 7.34 -25.10 3.17
C ASP A 111 8.05 -24.34 4.30
N PRO A 112 8.70 -25.02 5.25
CA PRO A 112 9.27 -24.35 6.43
C PRO A 112 10.31 -23.29 6.06
N SER A 113 11.16 -23.55 5.06
CA SER A 113 12.24 -22.65 4.67
C SER A 113 11.69 -21.38 4.01
N LEU A 114 10.74 -21.53 3.10
CA LEU A 114 10.09 -20.39 2.44
C LEU A 114 9.27 -19.56 3.44
N HIS A 115 8.51 -20.23 4.29
CA HIS A 115 7.68 -19.58 5.30
C HIS A 115 8.53 -18.77 6.29
N ASP A 116 9.57 -19.39 6.87
CA ASP A 116 10.42 -18.74 7.88
C ASP A 116 11.20 -17.56 7.27
N THR A 117 11.67 -17.70 6.04
CA THR A 117 12.35 -16.62 5.30
C THR A 117 11.39 -15.44 5.10
N PHE A 118 10.17 -15.69 4.62
CA PHE A 118 9.17 -14.64 4.40
C PHE A 118 8.72 -14.01 5.72
N ALA A 119 8.47 -14.80 6.75
CA ALA A 119 8.06 -14.32 8.08
C ALA A 119 9.13 -13.42 8.72
N THR A 120 10.39 -13.83 8.64
CA THR A 120 11.52 -13.05 9.16
C THR A 120 11.66 -11.71 8.42
N ARG A 121 11.59 -11.74 7.09
CA ARG A 121 11.64 -10.54 6.26
C ARG A 121 10.45 -9.61 6.53
N SER A 122 9.27 -10.19 6.75
CA SER A 122 8.05 -9.42 7.05
C SER A 122 8.16 -8.66 8.37
N ARG A 123 8.66 -9.30 9.43
CA ARG A 123 8.88 -8.63 10.72
C ARG A 123 9.83 -7.43 10.57
N TYR A 124 10.97 -7.64 9.94
CA TYR A 124 11.93 -6.57 9.68
C TYR A 124 11.31 -5.40 8.91
N ALA A 125 10.57 -5.67 7.84
CA ALA A 125 9.93 -4.63 7.03
C ALA A 125 8.82 -3.89 7.78
N LEU A 126 8.07 -4.59 8.65
CA LEU A 126 7.04 -3.97 9.51
C LEU A 126 7.67 -3.10 10.61
N ASP A 127 8.76 -3.52 11.22
CA ASP A 127 9.50 -2.71 12.20
C ASP A 127 10.00 -1.40 11.56
N LEU A 128 10.49 -1.49 10.33
CA LEU A 128 10.86 -0.29 9.56
C LEU A 128 9.66 0.57 9.20
N LEU A 129 8.51 -0.02 8.83
CA LEU A 129 7.29 0.74 8.57
C LEU A 129 6.89 1.57 9.79
N LEU A 130 6.93 0.99 10.99
CA LEU A 130 6.65 1.69 12.24
C LEU A 130 7.64 2.84 12.49
N ALA A 131 8.93 2.62 12.24
CA ALA A 131 9.95 3.66 12.39
C ALA A 131 9.70 4.83 11.41
N TYR A 132 9.36 4.53 10.14
CA TYR A 132 8.99 5.55 9.15
C TYR A 132 7.69 6.27 9.52
N ALA A 133 6.68 5.55 10.04
CA ALA A 133 5.42 6.15 10.48
C ALA A 133 5.67 7.22 11.56
N ASN A 134 6.48 6.88 12.57
CA ASN A 134 6.88 7.82 13.61
C ASN A 134 7.69 9.00 13.07
N ALA A 135 8.66 8.76 12.19
CA ALA A 135 9.50 9.81 11.63
C ALA A 135 8.71 10.77 10.73
N LEU A 136 7.79 10.27 9.91
CA LEU A 136 7.00 11.10 8.99
C LEU A 136 5.88 11.88 9.67
N THR A 137 5.57 11.62 10.94
CA THR A 137 4.69 12.47 11.74
C THR A 137 5.20 13.91 11.78
N SER A 138 6.50 14.11 11.96
CA SER A 138 7.11 15.45 11.95
C SER A 138 6.93 16.18 10.61
N VAL A 139 6.89 15.46 9.49
CA VAL A 139 6.59 16.04 8.17
C VAL A 139 5.14 16.47 8.10
N ARG A 140 4.21 15.63 8.54
CA ARG A 140 2.77 15.94 8.54
C ARG A 140 2.44 17.13 9.45
N ASP A 141 3.12 17.25 10.59
CA ASP A 141 2.90 18.30 11.59
C ASP A 141 3.71 19.59 11.31
N SER A 142 4.51 19.60 10.25
CA SER A 142 5.44 20.71 9.94
C SER A 142 4.75 22.03 9.55
N GLY A 143 3.50 21.99 9.12
CA GLY A 143 2.79 23.12 8.52
C GLY A 143 3.25 23.46 7.10
N LEU A 144 4.12 22.64 6.49
CA LEU A 144 4.64 22.88 5.13
C LEU A 144 3.76 22.28 4.04
N ILE A 145 2.83 21.39 4.41
CA ILE A 145 1.95 20.71 3.45
C ILE A 145 0.84 21.67 3.02
N ASP A 146 0.83 22.03 1.75
CA ASP A 146 -0.16 22.93 1.15
C ASP A 146 -0.81 22.21 -0.04
N HIS A 147 -1.92 21.57 0.22
CA HIS A 147 -2.71 20.87 -0.80
C HIS A 147 -3.59 21.82 -1.62
N ASP A 148 -3.87 23.02 -1.12
CA ASP A 148 -4.71 24.00 -1.81
C ASP A 148 -3.93 24.65 -2.96
N THR A 149 -2.70 25.09 -2.70
CA THR A 149 -1.82 25.67 -3.73
C THR A 149 -1.23 24.58 -4.64
N PHE A 150 -0.84 23.44 -4.09
CA PHE A 150 -0.18 22.35 -4.81
C PHE A 150 -1.07 21.11 -4.86
N MET A 151 -2.24 21.24 -5.44
CA MET A 151 -3.24 20.18 -5.52
C MET A 151 -2.71 18.90 -6.18
N ASN A 152 -1.94 19.05 -7.26
CA ASN A 152 -1.39 17.92 -8.01
C ASN A 152 0.11 17.77 -7.74
N GLY A 153 0.55 16.52 -7.57
CA GLY A 153 1.95 16.18 -7.56
C GLY A 153 2.60 16.41 -8.95
N MET A 154 3.89 16.68 -8.97
CA MET A 154 4.67 16.86 -10.21
C MET A 154 4.96 15.50 -10.87
#